data_d0395ade5ba48ee9753c7876f833a88c
#
_entry.id   d0395ade5ba48ee9753c7876f833a88c
#
_cell.length_a   1.000
_cell.length_b   1.000
_cell.length_c   1.000
_cell.angle_alpha   90.00
_cell.angle_beta   90.00
_cell.angle_gamma   90.00
#
_symmetry.space_group_name_H-M   'P 1'
#
loop_
_entity.id
_entity.type
_entity.pdbx_description
1 polymer ?
#
loop_
_entity_poly.entity_id
_entity_poly.type
_entity_poly.pdbx_seq_one_letter_code
_entity_poly.pdbx_strand_id
1 'polypeptide(L)'
;STNDTVLLLANGLAENPEITEEGEDYQTFARALHYINETLAKKMAGDGEGATALFETKVIGAQSKEQAKILAKSVICSNLTKAAIFGHDANWGRILCAVGYADADFDINKVDVKIASAKGSVEVCKNGAGVEFSEEKAKEILGEEVIEIIISIGNGAGEAVAWGCDLTYDYVKINGDYRS
;
A
#
# COMPACT_ATOMS: atom_id res chain seq x y z
N SER A 1 -10.47 -8.39 -13.89
CA SER A 1 -9.65 -8.17 -15.10
C SER A 1 -8.18 -8.03 -14.70
N THR A 2 -7.28 -8.51 -15.54
CA THR A 2 -5.83 -8.55 -15.25
C THR A 2 -5.01 -8.16 -16.48
N ASN A 3 -5.49 -7.19 -17.24
CA ASN A 3 -4.87 -6.77 -18.50
C ASN A 3 -4.15 -5.41 -18.44
N ASP A 4 -3.89 -4.92 -17.23
CA ASP A 4 -3.09 -3.71 -17.07
C ASP A 4 -1.71 -3.88 -17.67
N THR A 5 -1.27 -2.91 -18.46
CA THR A 5 0.01 -2.96 -19.15
C THR A 5 0.71 -1.62 -19.06
N VAL A 6 1.99 -1.64 -18.68
CA VAL A 6 2.87 -0.48 -18.71
C VAL A 6 3.95 -0.72 -19.78
N LEU A 7 4.05 0.21 -20.74
CA LEU A 7 5.02 0.15 -21.82
C LEU A 7 6.05 1.26 -21.68
N LEU A 8 7.33 0.91 -21.78
CA LEU A 8 8.44 1.83 -21.90
C LEU A 8 9.03 1.74 -23.33
N LEU A 9 8.98 2.83 -24.07
CA LEU A 9 9.53 2.93 -25.41
C LEU A 9 10.70 3.90 -25.46
N ALA A 10 11.84 3.46 -25.95
CA ALA A 10 13.03 4.26 -26.11
C ALA A 10 13.60 4.07 -27.55
N ASN A 11 13.42 5.06 -28.40
CA ASN A 11 13.76 4.96 -29.82
C ASN A 11 14.99 5.78 -30.25
N GLY A 12 15.63 6.49 -29.31
CA GLY A 12 16.82 7.29 -29.56
C GLY A 12 16.59 8.61 -30.28
N LEU A 13 15.35 8.99 -30.62
CA LEU A 13 15.07 10.22 -31.37
C LEU A 13 15.27 11.52 -30.58
N ALA A 14 15.43 11.43 -29.26
CA ALA A 14 15.74 12.61 -28.43
C ALA A 14 17.18 13.12 -28.64
N GLU A 15 18.07 12.30 -29.25
CA GLU A 15 19.47 12.62 -29.53
C GLU A 15 20.23 13.19 -28.32
N ASN A 16 19.79 12.86 -27.11
CA ASN A 16 20.49 13.23 -25.87
C ASN A 16 21.79 12.44 -25.74
N PRO A 17 22.79 12.97 -25.02
CA PRO A 17 23.99 12.20 -24.70
C PRO A 17 23.63 10.87 -24.01
N GLU A 18 24.33 9.81 -24.40
CA GLU A 18 24.15 8.50 -23.77
C GLU A 18 24.59 8.54 -22.31
N ILE A 19 23.74 8.02 -21.42
CA ILE A 19 24.04 7.89 -20.00
C ILE A 19 24.82 6.59 -19.80
N THR A 20 26.12 6.69 -19.61
CA THR A 20 27.04 5.55 -19.53
C THR A 20 27.53 5.25 -18.10
N GLU A 21 27.24 6.14 -17.15
CA GLU A 21 27.67 6.01 -15.75
C GLU A 21 26.61 6.54 -14.76
N GLU A 22 26.71 6.16 -13.49
CA GLU A 22 25.81 6.60 -12.41
C GLU A 22 26.12 8.03 -11.94
N GLY A 23 26.09 9.00 -12.87
CA GLY A 23 26.26 10.41 -12.61
C GLY A 23 24.95 11.18 -12.36
N GLU A 24 24.99 12.51 -12.48
CA GLU A 24 23.84 13.39 -12.24
C GLU A 24 22.69 13.12 -13.22
N ASP A 25 23.00 12.89 -14.49
CA ASP A 25 22.02 12.59 -15.54
C ASP A 25 21.32 11.25 -15.27
N TYR A 26 22.08 10.23 -14.86
CA TYR A 26 21.51 8.95 -14.43
C TYR A 26 20.54 9.11 -13.25
N GLN A 27 20.96 9.84 -12.21
CA GLN A 27 20.12 10.06 -11.02
C GLN A 27 18.86 10.86 -11.37
N THR A 28 18.96 11.81 -12.29
CA THR A 28 17.81 12.60 -12.75
C THR A 28 16.82 11.74 -13.53
N PHE A 29 17.32 10.93 -14.47
CA PHE A 29 16.50 9.99 -15.22
C PHE A 29 15.85 8.94 -14.32
N ALA A 30 16.62 8.34 -13.40
CA ALA A 30 16.12 7.33 -12.47
C ALA A 30 15.00 7.88 -11.54
N ARG A 31 15.15 9.13 -11.04
CA ARG A 31 14.10 9.79 -10.25
C ARG A 31 12.84 10.01 -11.07
N ALA A 32 12.97 10.49 -12.31
CA ALA A 32 11.82 10.72 -13.19
C ALA A 32 11.09 9.42 -13.53
N LEU A 33 11.84 8.37 -13.86
CA LEU A 33 11.27 7.04 -14.13
C LEU A 33 10.59 6.46 -12.90
N HIS A 34 11.20 6.59 -11.72
CA HIS A 34 10.60 6.15 -10.45
C HIS A 34 9.28 6.87 -10.18
N TYR A 35 9.24 8.19 -10.33
CA TYR A 35 8.03 8.99 -10.14
C TYR A 35 6.90 8.55 -11.08
N ILE A 36 7.21 8.32 -12.36
CA ILE A 36 6.22 7.85 -13.34
C ILE A 36 5.71 6.46 -12.96
N ASN A 37 6.61 5.53 -12.64
CA ASN A 37 6.24 4.16 -12.28
C ASN A 37 5.38 4.11 -11.02
N GLU A 38 5.71 4.89 -9.99
CA GLU A 38 4.92 5.01 -8.77
C GLU A 38 3.53 5.60 -9.07
N THR A 39 3.47 6.67 -9.87
CA THR A 39 2.21 7.29 -10.27
C THR A 39 1.30 6.31 -11.02
N LEU A 40 1.86 5.53 -11.94
CA LEU A 40 1.12 4.53 -12.70
C LEU A 40 0.67 3.36 -11.80
N ALA A 41 1.52 2.90 -10.88
CA ALA A 41 1.18 1.86 -9.93
C ALA A 41 0.01 2.27 -9.02
N LYS A 42 0.01 3.52 -8.50
CA LYS A 42 -1.09 4.07 -7.71
C LYS A 42 -2.38 4.16 -8.53
N LYS A 43 -2.30 4.60 -9.78
CA LYS A 43 -3.46 4.64 -10.68
C LYS A 43 -4.05 3.26 -10.94
N MET A 44 -3.23 2.27 -11.27
CA MET A 44 -3.67 0.89 -11.46
C MET A 44 -4.32 0.32 -10.19
N ALA A 45 -3.70 0.55 -9.03
CA ALA A 45 -4.25 0.06 -7.76
C ALA A 45 -5.59 0.72 -7.40
N GLY A 46 -5.75 2.02 -7.68
CA GLY A 46 -6.98 2.78 -7.40
C GLY A 46 -8.11 2.55 -8.40
N ASP A 47 -7.80 2.06 -9.61
CA ASP A 47 -8.78 1.79 -10.67
C ASP A 47 -9.30 0.34 -10.63
N GLY A 48 -9.30 -0.28 -9.46
CA GLY A 48 -9.88 -1.62 -9.27
C GLY A 48 -11.39 -1.63 -9.55
N GLU A 49 -11.89 -2.71 -10.16
CA GLU A 49 -13.32 -2.85 -10.49
C GLU A 49 -14.22 -2.62 -9.27
N GLY A 50 -15.02 -1.57 -9.31
CA GLY A 50 -15.91 -1.21 -8.21
C GLY A 50 -15.22 -0.69 -6.95
N ALA A 51 -13.94 -0.36 -7.00
CA ALA A 51 -13.20 0.20 -5.88
C ALA A 51 -13.71 1.61 -5.50
N THR A 52 -13.68 1.93 -4.21
CA THR A 52 -14.07 3.25 -3.68
C THR A 52 -12.93 3.95 -2.98
N ALA A 53 -11.88 3.23 -2.58
CA ALA A 53 -10.72 3.79 -1.92
C ALA A 53 -9.41 3.12 -2.37
N LEU A 54 -8.40 3.94 -2.64
CA LEU A 54 -7.00 3.54 -2.72
C LEU A 54 -6.43 3.49 -1.31
N PHE A 55 -5.80 2.41 -0.90
CA PHE A 55 -5.01 2.43 0.31
C PHE A 55 -3.55 2.06 0.09
N GLU A 56 -2.69 2.81 0.74
CA GLU A 56 -1.25 2.64 0.77
C GLU A 56 -0.86 1.96 2.08
N THR A 57 -0.09 0.87 2.01
CA THR A 57 0.51 0.26 3.20
C THR A 57 1.99 0.56 3.21
N LYS A 58 2.44 1.35 4.17
CA LYS A 58 3.83 1.67 4.43
C LYS A 58 4.34 0.85 5.62
N VAL A 59 5.35 0.02 5.39
CA VAL A 59 6.07 -0.69 6.45
C VAL A 59 7.41 -0.02 6.68
N ILE A 60 7.73 0.28 7.94
CA ILE A 60 8.97 0.91 8.38
C ILE A 60 9.62 0.13 9.52
N GLY A 61 10.92 0.31 9.71
CA GLY A 61 11.66 -0.35 10.79
C GLY A 61 11.97 -1.82 10.55
N ALA A 62 11.84 -2.30 9.32
CA ALA A 62 12.20 -3.65 8.91
C ALA A 62 13.72 -3.85 8.89
N GLN A 63 14.17 -5.10 8.96
CA GLN A 63 15.60 -5.43 8.84
C GLN A 63 16.12 -5.20 7.41
N SER A 64 15.25 -5.35 6.41
CA SER A 64 15.57 -5.12 5.01
C SER A 64 14.36 -4.58 4.23
N LYS A 65 14.64 -3.96 3.08
CA LYS A 65 13.59 -3.51 2.14
C LYS A 65 12.73 -4.67 1.65
N GLU A 66 13.31 -5.85 1.46
CA GLU A 66 12.57 -7.03 0.99
C GLU A 66 11.58 -7.52 2.06
N GLN A 67 12.00 -7.57 3.32
CA GLN A 67 11.10 -7.88 4.43
C GLN A 67 9.93 -6.88 4.50
N ALA A 68 10.22 -5.58 4.45
CA ALA A 68 9.18 -4.56 4.45
C ALA A 68 8.19 -4.72 3.29
N LYS A 69 8.68 -5.07 2.11
CA LYS A 69 7.88 -5.30 0.90
C LYS A 69 6.97 -6.52 1.03
N ILE A 70 7.46 -7.63 1.58
CA ILE A 70 6.66 -8.84 1.84
C ILE A 70 5.50 -8.49 2.76
N LEU A 71 5.77 -7.81 3.87
CA LEU A 71 4.76 -7.41 4.85
C LEU A 71 3.74 -6.44 4.27
N ALA A 72 4.18 -5.40 3.56
CA ALA A 72 3.27 -4.42 2.94
C ALA A 72 2.35 -5.09 1.90
N LYS A 73 2.90 -5.98 1.08
CA LYS A 73 2.12 -6.76 0.10
C LYS A 73 1.11 -7.68 0.76
N SER A 74 1.44 -8.34 1.85
CA SER A 74 0.51 -9.20 2.58
C SER A 74 -0.73 -8.43 3.02
N VAL A 75 -0.57 -7.19 3.49
CA VAL A 75 -1.69 -6.35 3.94
C VAL A 75 -2.60 -5.94 2.78
N ILE A 76 -2.03 -5.43 1.67
CA ILE A 76 -2.84 -5.01 0.52
C ILE A 76 -3.52 -6.17 -0.21
N CYS A 77 -3.02 -7.39 -0.05
CA CYS A 77 -3.63 -8.61 -0.61
C CYS A 77 -4.65 -9.26 0.34
N SER A 78 -4.78 -8.79 1.58
CA SER A 78 -5.71 -9.35 2.56
C SER A 78 -7.16 -8.95 2.27
N ASN A 79 -7.99 -9.90 1.85
CA ASN A 79 -9.42 -9.65 1.61
C ASN A 79 -10.13 -9.10 2.84
N LEU A 80 -9.76 -9.55 4.05
CA LEU A 80 -10.36 -9.05 5.29
C LEU A 80 -9.96 -7.59 5.57
N THR A 81 -8.71 -7.21 5.31
CA THR A 81 -8.27 -5.82 5.42
C THR A 81 -8.97 -4.94 4.39
N LYS A 82 -9.02 -5.38 3.13
CA LYS A 82 -9.71 -4.66 2.04
C LYS A 82 -11.19 -4.44 2.36
N ALA A 83 -11.88 -5.46 2.91
CA ALA A 83 -13.27 -5.34 3.33
C ALA A 83 -13.45 -4.41 4.55
N ALA A 84 -12.46 -4.37 5.47
CA ALA A 84 -12.49 -3.43 6.60
C ALA A 84 -12.37 -1.97 6.12
N ILE A 85 -11.48 -1.70 5.17
CA ILE A 85 -11.34 -0.37 4.54
C ILE A 85 -12.67 0.05 3.91
N PHE A 86 -13.32 -0.81 3.12
CA PHE A 86 -14.63 -0.54 2.53
C PHE A 86 -15.71 -0.26 3.58
N GLY A 87 -15.67 -0.98 4.71
CA GLY A 87 -16.62 -0.81 5.82
C GLY A 87 -16.29 0.35 6.76
N HIS A 88 -15.25 1.14 6.47
CA HIS A 88 -14.71 2.20 7.34
C HIS A 88 -14.45 1.68 8.77
N ASP A 89 -13.98 0.44 8.88
CA ASP A 89 -13.65 -0.25 10.14
C ASP A 89 -12.13 -0.19 10.36
N ALA A 90 -11.69 0.50 11.40
CA ALA A 90 -10.29 0.60 11.78
C ALA A 90 -9.76 -0.71 12.43
N ASN A 91 -9.93 -1.82 11.71
CA ASN A 91 -9.71 -3.17 12.21
C ASN A 91 -8.23 -3.54 12.25
N TRP A 92 -7.54 -3.08 13.28
CA TRP A 92 -6.14 -3.42 13.52
C TRP A 92 -5.88 -4.93 13.62
N GLY A 93 -6.83 -5.71 14.10
CA GLY A 93 -6.70 -7.16 14.21
C GLY A 93 -6.57 -7.83 12.83
N ARG A 94 -7.32 -7.38 11.82
CA ARG A 94 -7.19 -7.85 10.44
C ARG A 94 -5.85 -7.46 9.82
N ILE A 95 -5.36 -6.26 10.13
CA ILE A 95 -4.03 -5.80 9.69
C ILE A 95 -2.95 -6.68 10.32
N LEU A 96 -2.97 -6.90 11.65
CA LEU A 96 -2.00 -7.76 12.31
C LEU A 96 -2.08 -9.21 11.82
N CYS A 97 -3.28 -9.73 11.54
CA CYS A 97 -3.44 -11.05 10.95
C CYS A 97 -2.75 -11.13 9.59
N ALA A 98 -2.93 -10.10 8.73
CA ALA A 98 -2.28 -10.04 7.42
C ALA A 98 -0.75 -9.99 7.52
N VAL A 99 -0.22 -9.22 8.47
CA VAL A 99 1.22 -9.19 8.76
C VAL A 99 1.70 -10.54 9.30
N GLY A 100 0.91 -11.17 10.17
CA GLY A 100 1.30 -12.39 10.90
C GLY A 100 1.39 -13.65 10.03
N TYR A 101 0.66 -13.74 8.90
CA TYR A 101 0.80 -14.86 7.96
C TYR A 101 1.74 -14.57 6.78
N ALA A 102 2.37 -13.39 6.76
CA ALA A 102 3.37 -13.07 5.76
C ALA A 102 4.63 -13.94 5.96
N ASP A 103 5.28 -14.31 4.86
CA ASP A 103 6.53 -15.08 4.87
C ASP A 103 7.72 -14.17 5.23
N ALA A 104 7.72 -13.70 6.49
CA ALA A 104 8.77 -12.83 7.03
C ALA A 104 8.82 -12.91 8.56
N ASP A 105 10.01 -13.10 9.12
CA ASP A 105 10.22 -13.14 10.56
C ASP A 105 10.27 -11.73 11.16
N PHE A 106 9.48 -11.47 12.19
CA PHE A 106 9.49 -10.23 12.97
C PHE A 106 8.91 -10.47 14.38
N ASP A 107 9.13 -9.53 15.28
CA ASP A 107 8.60 -9.58 16.66
C ASP A 107 7.25 -8.85 16.70
N ILE A 108 6.16 -9.60 16.85
CA ILE A 108 4.80 -9.04 16.92
C ILE A 108 4.64 -8.01 18.05
N ASN A 109 5.40 -8.15 19.15
CA ASN A 109 5.34 -7.23 20.28
C ASN A 109 6.01 -5.87 20.00
N LYS A 110 6.57 -5.68 18.81
CA LYS A 110 7.13 -4.40 18.34
C LYS A 110 6.32 -3.78 17.21
N VAL A 111 5.17 -4.35 16.90
CA VAL A 111 4.32 -3.87 15.81
C VAL A 111 3.42 -2.75 16.31
N ASP A 112 3.55 -1.58 15.70
CA ASP A 112 2.64 -0.46 15.86
C ASP A 112 1.88 -0.24 14.54
N VAL A 113 0.59 0.13 14.63
CA VAL A 113 -0.22 0.42 13.45
C VAL A 113 -0.92 1.77 13.62
N LYS A 114 -0.77 2.60 12.61
CA LYS A 114 -1.45 3.88 12.48
C LYS A 114 -2.19 3.94 11.16
N ILE A 115 -3.42 4.46 11.16
CA ILE A 115 -4.22 4.74 9.97
C ILE A 115 -4.30 6.25 9.79
N ALA A 116 -4.12 6.71 8.56
CA ALA A 116 -4.10 8.14 8.24
C ALA A 116 -4.80 8.44 6.91
N SER A 117 -5.22 9.68 6.74
CA SER A 117 -5.72 10.27 5.49
C SER A 117 -5.59 11.79 5.53
N ALA A 118 -6.16 12.51 4.57
CA ALA A 118 -6.26 13.96 4.59
C ALA A 118 -7.01 14.50 5.83
N LYS A 119 -7.83 13.69 6.50
CA LYS A 119 -8.57 14.04 7.72
C LYS A 119 -7.77 13.87 9.01
N GLY A 120 -6.53 13.41 8.94
CA GLY A 120 -5.64 13.22 10.09
C GLY A 120 -5.22 11.78 10.28
N SER A 121 -4.92 11.39 11.50
CA SER A 121 -4.47 10.02 11.78
C SER A 121 -4.95 9.51 13.14
N VAL A 122 -4.99 8.19 13.28
CA VAL A 122 -5.31 7.48 14.52
C VAL A 122 -4.35 6.31 14.70
N GLU A 123 -3.79 6.16 15.91
CA GLU A 123 -3.04 4.96 16.30
C GLU A 123 -4.05 3.90 16.77
N VAL A 124 -4.00 2.72 16.19
CA VAL A 124 -4.97 1.64 16.45
C VAL A 124 -4.34 0.43 17.11
N CYS A 125 -3.01 0.32 17.02
CA CYS A 125 -2.24 -0.75 17.64
C CYS A 125 -0.90 -0.23 18.12
N LYS A 126 -0.47 -0.68 19.30
CA LYS A 126 0.82 -0.39 19.90
C LYS A 126 1.41 -1.66 20.51
N ASN A 127 2.70 -1.94 20.21
CA ASN A 127 3.38 -3.12 20.71
C ASN A 127 2.58 -4.42 20.49
N GLY A 128 1.97 -4.58 19.32
CA GLY A 128 1.19 -5.76 18.96
C GLY A 128 -0.19 -5.88 19.61
N ALA A 129 -0.63 -4.87 20.35
CA ALA A 129 -1.92 -4.87 21.04
C ALA A 129 -2.76 -3.66 20.62
N GLY A 130 -4.09 -3.83 20.58
CA GLY A 130 -5.00 -2.73 20.33
C GLY A 130 -4.91 -1.63 21.39
N VAL A 131 -5.06 -0.39 20.99
CA VAL A 131 -5.14 0.77 21.88
C VAL A 131 -6.50 1.42 21.77
N GLU A 132 -6.90 2.20 22.78
CA GLU A 132 -8.11 3.00 22.70
C GLU A 132 -7.95 4.13 21.69
N PHE A 133 -8.95 4.30 20.83
CA PHE A 133 -9.02 5.39 19.85
C PHE A 133 -10.47 5.83 19.65
N SER A 134 -10.66 6.98 19.01
CA SER A 134 -12.00 7.46 18.64
C SER A 134 -12.49 6.77 17.38
N GLU A 135 -13.52 5.96 17.49
CA GLU A 135 -14.20 5.31 16.35
C GLU A 135 -14.79 6.32 15.36
N GLU A 136 -15.31 7.45 15.88
CA GLU A 136 -15.83 8.52 15.06
C GLU A 136 -14.72 9.15 14.20
N LYS A 137 -13.56 9.43 14.82
CA LYS A 137 -12.40 9.95 14.11
C LYS A 137 -11.84 8.93 13.11
N ALA A 138 -11.81 7.67 13.46
CA ALA A 138 -11.38 6.60 12.56
C ALA A 138 -12.28 6.50 11.32
N LYS A 139 -13.60 6.62 11.48
CA LYS A 139 -14.56 6.65 10.35
C LYS A 139 -14.36 7.86 9.44
N GLU A 140 -14.09 9.06 9.99
CA GLU A 140 -13.76 10.23 9.18
C GLU A 140 -12.50 10.00 8.33
N ILE A 141 -11.47 9.41 8.92
CA ILE A 141 -10.21 9.10 8.25
C ILE A 141 -10.42 8.07 7.15
N LEU A 142 -11.14 7.00 7.45
CA LEU A 142 -11.40 5.89 6.51
C LEU A 142 -12.46 6.23 5.45
N GLY A 143 -13.18 7.35 5.60
CA GLY A 143 -14.12 7.85 4.61
C GLY A 143 -13.48 8.62 3.44
N GLU A 144 -12.15 8.79 3.44
CA GLU A 144 -11.43 9.45 2.36
C GLU A 144 -11.08 8.47 1.22
N GLU A 145 -10.92 8.99 0.01
CA GLU A 145 -10.57 8.19 -1.17
C GLU A 145 -9.13 7.64 -1.13
N VAL A 146 -8.25 8.28 -0.35
CA VAL A 146 -6.85 7.87 -0.18
C VAL A 146 -6.56 7.67 1.29
N ILE A 147 -6.18 6.44 1.65
CA ILE A 147 -5.93 6.01 3.02
C ILE A 147 -4.51 5.49 3.14
N GLU A 148 -3.83 5.79 4.23
CA GLU A 148 -2.52 5.25 4.57
C GLU A 148 -2.62 4.31 5.79
N ILE A 149 -2.05 3.12 5.67
CA ILE A 149 -1.79 2.20 6.78
C ILE A 149 -0.29 2.20 7.03
N ILE A 150 0.15 2.75 8.16
CA ILE A 150 1.57 2.83 8.52
C ILE A 150 1.84 1.78 9.59
N ILE A 151 2.75 0.85 9.29
CA ILE A 151 3.11 -0.27 10.16
C ILE A 151 4.58 -0.15 10.52
N SER A 152 4.88 0.06 11.79
CA SER A 152 6.24 -0.01 12.33
C SER A 152 6.48 -1.40 12.92
N ILE A 153 7.58 -2.05 12.57
CA ILE A 153 7.88 -3.43 13.03
C ILE A 153 9.20 -3.54 13.81
N GLY A 154 9.83 -2.43 14.11
CA GLY A 154 11.09 -2.39 14.85
C GLY A 154 11.93 -1.16 14.51
N ASN A 155 13.25 -1.31 14.64
CA ASN A 155 14.22 -0.22 14.49
C ASN A 155 15.22 -0.44 13.33
N GLY A 156 14.90 -1.30 12.38
CA GLY A 156 15.70 -1.51 11.19
C GLY A 156 15.61 -0.33 10.22
N ALA A 157 16.47 -0.31 9.22
CA ALA A 157 16.49 0.74 8.18
C ALA A 157 15.63 0.38 6.95
N GLY A 158 15.05 -0.82 6.93
CA GLY A 158 14.22 -1.27 5.81
C GLY A 158 12.85 -0.62 5.82
N GLU A 159 12.44 -0.12 4.66
CA GLU A 159 11.09 0.38 4.43
C GLU A 159 10.59 0.01 3.04
N ALA A 160 9.28 -0.11 2.91
CA ALA A 160 8.62 -0.31 1.62
C ALA A 160 7.18 0.17 1.69
N VAL A 161 6.64 0.44 0.49
CA VAL A 161 5.25 0.83 0.29
C VAL A 161 4.63 -0.12 -0.72
N ALA A 162 3.35 -0.46 -0.52
CA ALA A 162 2.52 -1.18 -1.47
C ALA A 162 1.14 -0.51 -1.56
N TRP A 163 0.54 -0.56 -2.74
CA TRP A 163 -0.76 0.06 -3.02
C TRP A 163 -1.79 -0.99 -3.38
N GLY A 164 -3.00 -0.82 -2.88
CA GLY A 164 -4.16 -1.65 -3.16
C GLY A 164 -5.45 -0.84 -3.08
N CYS A 165 -6.55 -1.44 -3.48
CA CYS A 165 -7.89 -0.87 -3.32
C CYS A 165 -8.71 -1.69 -2.32
N ASP A 166 -9.78 -1.11 -1.82
CA ASP A 166 -10.78 -1.78 -1.00
C ASP A 166 -11.47 -2.94 -1.73
N LEU A 167 -12.27 -3.72 -1.02
CA LEU A 167 -13.07 -4.81 -1.57
C LEU A 167 -14.55 -4.52 -1.31
N THR A 168 -15.27 -4.19 -2.38
CA THR A 168 -16.64 -3.72 -2.35
C THR A 168 -17.65 -4.77 -2.77
N TYR A 169 -18.93 -4.52 -2.54
CA TYR A 169 -20.01 -5.34 -3.10
C TYR A 169 -20.05 -5.27 -4.63
N ASP A 170 -19.70 -4.13 -5.21
CA ASP A 170 -19.69 -3.96 -6.67
C ASP A 170 -18.60 -4.82 -7.33
N TYR A 171 -17.44 -5.03 -6.69
CA TYR A 171 -16.45 -5.98 -7.15
C TYR A 171 -17.06 -7.39 -7.33
N VAL A 172 -17.78 -7.87 -6.31
CA VAL A 172 -18.41 -9.20 -6.37
C VAL A 172 -19.51 -9.25 -7.43
N LYS A 173 -20.33 -8.20 -7.52
CA LYS A 173 -21.39 -8.10 -8.53
C LYS A 173 -20.84 -8.12 -9.96
N ILE A 174 -19.85 -7.27 -10.25
CA ILE A 174 -19.23 -7.18 -11.58
C ILE A 174 -18.63 -8.53 -11.97
N ASN A 175 -17.84 -9.14 -11.08
CA ASN A 175 -17.14 -10.40 -11.40
C ASN A 175 -18.04 -11.63 -11.32
N GLY A 176 -19.11 -11.60 -10.53
CA GLY A 176 -20.11 -12.67 -10.47
C GLY A 176 -21.00 -12.74 -11.70
N ASP A 177 -21.25 -11.60 -12.34
CA ASP A 177 -22.07 -11.51 -13.56
C ASP A 177 -21.24 -11.67 -14.85
N TYR A 178 -19.91 -11.57 -14.76
CA TYR A 178 -19.00 -11.72 -15.89
C TYR A 178 -18.95 -13.19 -16.35
N ARG A 179 -19.38 -13.42 -17.59
CA ARG A 179 -19.28 -14.73 -18.24
C ARG A 179 -18.31 -14.60 -19.41
N SER A 180 -17.19 -15.31 -19.34
CA SER A 180 -16.21 -15.44 -20.43
C SER A 180 -16.70 -16.43 -21.49
#